data_92412b1cd2a8dbd605f8bc2ed55d5116
#
_entry.id   92412b1cd2a8dbd605f8bc2ed55d5116
#
_cell.length_a   1.000
_cell.length_b   1.000
_cell.length_c   1.000
_cell.angle_alpha   90.00
_cell.angle_beta   90.00
_cell.angle_gamma   90.00
#
_symmetry.space_group_name_H-M   'P 1'
#
loop_
_entity.id
_entity.type
_entity.pdbx_description
1 polymer ?
#
loop_
_entity_poly.entity_id
_entity_poly.type
_entity_poly.pdbx_seq_one_letter_code
_entity_poly.pdbx_strand_id
1 'polypeptide(L)'
;MIKPQHYQQLQYEERIAIASFQAHGLSIRAMARILNRAASTISREILRNAPSGQYSCTFAQKRRNRRRVFCRAAPKLIAASALFAQVCTLLKQKWSPEQIAIYLQRHHPNESSQRVSHETIYNAIYAMPRGELRKDLIALMRRAQAKRMPRSRGEERRGKITDMVSVHCRPPETRDRLFPGHWESDLIKGKGNASAVGSLVERSSRLLILVHLPGPKPGSAATVLQAFTDKLRSIALPMRQSLTHDQGGEMARHKELATNANIAVYFCDPHSPWQRGTNENTNGLVRQYLPKGTDLSSYSQEQLDAIADEINNRPRKTLNAYSPLEVYRNLLINHHAAPAIIQ
;
A
#
# COMPACT_ATOMS: atom_id res chain seq x y z
N MET A 1 -31.96 -27.58 -4.40
CA MET A 1 -31.84 -26.12 -4.20
C MET A 1 -31.78 -25.45 -5.56
N ILE A 2 -32.82 -24.69 -5.94
CA ILE A 2 -32.90 -23.95 -7.21
C ILE A 2 -31.98 -22.73 -7.06
N LYS A 3 -30.92 -22.64 -7.88
CA LYS A 3 -30.05 -21.45 -7.90
C LYS A 3 -30.90 -20.22 -8.26
N PRO A 4 -30.81 -19.09 -7.53
CA PRO A 4 -31.53 -17.90 -7.90
C PRO A 4 -31.10 -17.47 -9.32
N GLN A 5 -32.06 -17.44 -10.25
CA GLN A 5 -31.81 -16.93 -11.60
C GLN A 5 -31.44 -15.44 -11.47
N HIS A 6 -30.20 -15.11 -11.75
CA HIS A 6 -29.78 -13.70 -11.86
C HIS A 6 -30.60 -13.01 -12.97
N TYR A 7 -31.28 -11.91 -12.59
CA TYR A 7 -32.00 -11.08 -13.52
C TYR A 7 -31.10 -10.61 -14.67
N GLN A 8 -31.40 -11.03 -15.88
CA GLN A 8 -30.71 -10.61 -17.10
C GLN A 8 -31.54 -9.57 -17.84
N GLN A 9 -30.97 -8.38 -18.07
CA GLN A 9 -31.63 -7.36 -18.88
C GLN A 9 -31.72 -7.80 -20.36
N LEU A 10 -32.78 -7.36 -21.05
CA LEU A 10 -32.90 -7.59 -22.49
C LEU A 10 -31.68 -7.04 -23.24
N GLN A 11 -31.12 -7.87 -24.11
CA GLN A 11 -30.02 -7.50 -25.00
C GLN A 11 -30.54 -6.79 -26.26
N TYR A 12 -29.66 -6.22 -27.08
CA TYR A 12 -30.07 -5.48 -28.26
C TYR A 12 -30.72 -6.41 -29.30
N GLU A 13 -30.19 -7.61 -29.46
CA GLU A 13 -30.70 -8.67 -30.35
C GLU A 13 -32.12 -9.09 -29.97
N GLU A 14 -32.41 -9.20 -28.68
CA GLU A 14 -33.76 -9.49 -28.20
C GLU A 14 -34.74 -8.35 -28.51
N ARG A 15 -34.27 -7.09 -28.49
CA ARG A 15 -35.07 -5.92 -28.90
C ARG A 15 -35.37 -5.91 -30.39
N ILE A 16 -34.40 -6.32 -31.21
CA ILE A 16 -34.62 -6.49 -32.65
C ILE A 16 -35.69 -7.55 -32.89
N ALA A 17 -35.59 -8.70 -32.23
CA ALA A 17 -36.57 -9.77 -32.33
C ALA A 17 -37.97 -9.33 -31.87
N ILE A 18 -38.10 -8.57 -30.76
CA ILE A 18 -39.37 -8.02 -30.31
C ILE A 18 -40.00 -7.11 -31.38
N ALA A 19 -39.19 -6.22 -31.99
CA ALA A 19 -39.67 -5.32 -33.05
C ALA A 19 -40.19 -6.11 -34.26
N SER A 20 -39.46 -7.14 -34.72
CA SER A 20 -39.86 -8.03 -35.81
C SER A 20 -41.13 -8.80 -35.47
N PHE A 21 -41.19 -9.40 -34.28
CA PHE A 21 -42.38 -10.18 -33.86
C PHE A 21 -43.62 -9.31 -33.73
N GLN A 22 -43.49 -8.09 -33.27
CA GLN A 22 -44.62 -7.15 -33.19
C GLN A 22 -45.10 -6.76 -34.59
N ALA A 23 -44.19 -6.54 -35.54
CA ALA A 23 -44.54 -6.25 -36.93
C ALA A 23 -45.31 -7.42 -37.59
N HIS A 24 -45.04 -8.67 -37.17
CA HIS A 24 -45.76 -9.86 -37.59
C HIS A 24 -47.00 -10.21 -36.75
N GLY A 25 -47.41 -9.31 -35.83
CA GLY A 25 -48.64 -9.48 -35.05
C GLY A 25 -48.58 -10.56 -33.95
N LEU A 26 -47.37 -10.99 -33.52
CA LEU A 26 -47.27 -11.98 -32.45
C LEU A 26 -47.74 -11.41 -31.11
N SER A 27 -48.43 -12.26 -30.33
CA SER A 27 -48.86 -11.90 -28.99
C SER A 27 -47.65 -11.81 -28.01
N ILE A 28 -47.76 -10.99 -26.98
CA ILE A 28 -46.71 -10.86 -25.91
C ILE A 28 -46.34 -12.22 -25.33
N ARG A 29 -47.32 -13.13 -25.13
CA ARG A 29 -47.06 -14.48 -24.61
C ARG A 29 -46.28 -15.35 -25.59
N ALA A 30 -46.52 -15.21 -26.90
CA ALA A 30 -45.78 -15.91 -27.95
C ALA A 30 -44.33 -15.41 -28.01
N MET A 31 -44.12 -14.07 -28.02
CA MET A 31 -42.78 -13.46 -27.98
C MET A 31 -41.99 -13.91 -26.75
N ALA A 32 -42.65 -13.95 -25.60
CA ALA A 32 -42.03 -14.34 -24.34
C ALA A 32 -41.54 -15.80 -24.36
N ARG A 33 -42.35 -16.72 -24.95
CA ARG A 33 -41.93 -18.11 -25.12
C ARG A 33 -40.75 -18.27 -26.06
N ILE A 34 -40.75 -17.59 -27.20
CA ILE A 34 -39.68 -17.64 -28.18
C ILE A 34 -38.36 -17.13 -27.61
N LEU A 35 -38.43 -16.01 -26.87
CA LEU A 35 -37.25 -15.37 -26.26
C LEU A 35 -36.85 -16.00 -24.93
N ASN A 36 -37.57 -16.99 -24.43
CA ASN A 36 -37.36 -17.58 -23.11
C ASN A 36 -37.28 -16.51 -21.99
N ARG A 37 -38.26 -15.59 -22.02
CA ARG A 37 -38.40 -14.48 -21.06
C ARG A 37 -39.80 -14.47 -20.46
N ALA A 38 -39.92 -13.88 -19.26
CA ALA A 38 -41.23 -13.68 -18.67
C ALA A 38 -42.08 -12.71 -19.52
N ALA A 39 -43.37 -13.04 -19.70
CA ALA A 39 -44.31 -12.18 -20.46
C ALA A 39 -44.37 -10.75 -19.92
N SER A 40 -44.25 -10.58 -18.60
CA SER A 40 -44.18 -9.29 -17.94
C SER A 40 -42.92 -8.47 -18.34
N THR A 41 -41.82 -9.14 -18.69
CA THR A 41 -40.60 -8.45 -19.16
C THR A 41 -40.84 -7.86 -20.55
N ILE A 42 -41.44 -8.61 -21.47
CA ILE A 42 -41.74 -8.17 -22.82
C ILE A 42 -42.80 -7.06 -22.78
N SER A 43 -43.88 -7.26 -22.01
CA SER A 43 -44.94 -6.24 -21.85
C SER A 43 -44.36 -4.90 -21.32
N ARG A 44 -43.56 -4.94 -20.27
CA ARG A 44 -42.89 -3.71 -19.70
C ARG A 44 -41.96 -3.07 -20.71
N GLU A 45 -41.21 -3.83 -21.51
CA GLU A 45 -40.30 -3.31 -22.51
C GLU A 45 -41.08 -2.54 -23.60
N ILE A 46 -42.15 -3.14 -24.14
CA ILE A 46 -43.00 -2.54 -25.16
C ILE A 46 -43.69 -1.30 -24.59
N LEU A 47 -44.38 -1.44 -23.46
CA LEU A 47 -45.11 -0.32 -22.81
C LEU A 47 -44.19 0.88 -22.55
N ARG A 48 -42.98 0.63 -22.07
CA ARG A 48 -42.01 1.66 -21.70
C ARG A 48 -41.39 2.37 -22.89
N ASN A 49 -41.32 1.70 -24.06
CA ASN A 49 -40.54 2.18 -25.20
C ASN A 49 -41.35 2.37 -26.50
N ALA A 50 -42.67 2.12 -26.49
CA ALA A 50 -43.58 2.32 -27.63
C ALA A 50 -44.72 3.32 -27.28
N PRO A 51 -44.45 4.60 -26.99
CA PRO A 51 -45.47 5.56 -26.57
C PRO A 51 -46.50 5.82 -27.66
N SER A 52 -46.19 5.58 -28.94
CA SER A 52 -47.10 5.76 -30.12
C SER A 52 -47.64 4.42 -30.67
N GLY A 53 -47.53 3.33 -29.88
CA GLY A 53 -48.02 2.02 -30.29
C GLY A 53 -47.03 1.18 -31.15
N GLN A 54 -46.12 1.81 -31.87
CA GLN A 54 -45.10 1.13 -32.65
C GLN A 54 -43.78 1.04 -31.92
N TYR A 55 -43.29 -0.16 -31.69
CA TYR A 55 -42.03 -0.41 -30.99
C TYR A 55 -40.83 -0.32 -31.96
N SER A 56 -39.85 0.48 -31.61
CA SER A 56 -38.57 0.57 -32.34
C SER A 56 -37.41 0.12 -31.44
N CYS A 57 -36.70 -0.93 -31.90
CA CYS A 57 -35.55 -1.48 -31.15
C CYS A 57 -34.44 -0.47 -30.97
N THR A 58 -34.15 0.39 -31.95
CA THR A 58 -33.13 1.45 -31.89
C THR A 58 -33.51 2.53 -30.90
N PHE A 59 -34.77 2.94 -30.87
CA PHE A 59 -35.30 3.92 -29.94
C PHE A 59 -35.29 3.37 -28.49
N ALA A 60 -35.74 2.13 -28.31
CA ALA A 60 -35.73 1.43 -27.04
C ALA A 60 -34.29 1.33 -26.47
N GLN A 61 -33.32 1.01 -27.34
CA GLN A 61 -31.90 0.94 -26.94
C GLN A 61 -31.34 2.32 -26.54
N LYS A 62 -31.63 3.38 -27.31
CA LYS A 62 -31.25 4.73 -26.98
C LYS A 62 -31.83 5.17 -25.62
N ARG A 63 -33.12 4.92 -25.38
CA ARG A 63 -33.77 5.23 -24.10
C ARG A 63 -33.21 4.41 -22.94
N ARG A 64 -32.91 3.13 -23.13
CA ARG A 64 -32.24 2.30 -22.13
C ARG A 64 -30.87 2.85 -21.79
N ASN A 65 -30.06 3.20 -22.78
CA ASN A 65 -28.73 3.75 -22.56
C ASN A 65 -28.79 5.11 -21.81
N ARG A 66 -29.73 5.98 -22.21
CA ARG A 66 -29.97 7.25 -21.51
C ARG A 66 -30.38 7.04 -20.05
N ARG A 67 -31.36 6.17 -19.78
CA ARG A 67 -31.74 5.82 -18.38
C ARG A 67 -30.56 5.28 -17.58
N ARG A 68 -29.75 4.42 -18.18
CA ARG A 68 -28.57 3.86 -17.49
C ARG A 68 -27.54 4.93 -17.10
N VAL A 69 -27.39 5.97 -17.91
CA VAL A 69 -26.52 7.11 -17.59
C VAL A 69 -27.11 7.91 -16.41
N PHE A 70 -28.41 8.21 -16.44
CA PHE A 70 -29.09 8.96 -15.37
C PHE A 70 -29.16 8.21 -14.04
N CYS A 71 -29.20 6.88 -14.06
CA CYS A 71 -29.21 6.06 -12.85
C CYS A 71 -27.82 5.88 -12.21
N ARG A 72 -26.75 6.33 -12.87
CA ARG A 72 -25.42 6.28 -12.29
C ARG A 72 -25.27 7.38 -11.25
N ALA A 73 -24.82 7.01 -10.05
CA ALA A 73 -24.41 7.99 -9.08
C ALA A 73 -23.38 8.94 -9.68
N ALA A 74 -23.46 10.22 -9.35
CA ALA A 74 -22.46 11.20 -9.76
C ALA A 74 -21.06 10.75 -9.30
N PRO A 75 -20.01 10.96 -10.12
CA PRO A 75 -18.65 10.65 -9.70
C PRO A 75 -18.31 11.41 -8.42
N LYS A 76 -17.80 10.72 -7.41
CA LYS A 76 -17.40 11.37 -6.13
C LYS A 76 -16.19 12.29 -6.29
N LEU A 77 -15.27 11.94 -7.20
CA LEU A 77 -14.07 12.73 -7.47
C LEU A 77 -14.28 13.60 -8.73
N ILE A 78 -14.80 14.78 -8.52
CA ILE A 78 -14.93 15.81 -9.55
C ILE A 78 -13.78 16.81 -9.35
N ALA A 79 -13.12 17.25 -10.42
CA ALA A 79 -11.91 18.08 -10.37
C ALA A 79 -12.06 19.36 -9.51
N ALA A 80 -13.27 19.92 -9.40
CA ALA A 80 -13.57 21.10 -8.58
C ALA A 80 -13.96 20.78 -7.13
N SER A 81 -14.02 19.50 -6.72
CA SER A 81 -14.45 19.15 -5.36
C SER A 81 -13.32 19.25 -4.34
N ALA A 82 -13.66 19.65 -3.10
CA ALA A 82 -12.72 19.66 -1.97
C ALA A 82 -12.11 18.28 -1.73
N LEU A 83 -12.89 17.20 -1.87
CA LEU A 83 -12.41 15.83 -1.75
C LEU A 83 -11.33 15.50 -2.80
N PHE A 84 -11.51 15.95 -4.05
CA PHE A 84 -10.51 15.78 -5.10
C PHE A 84 -9.21 16.53 -4.78
N ALA A 85 -9.31 17.78 -4.31
CA ALA A 85 -8.16 18.58 -3.90
C ALA A 85 -7.38 17.89 -2.76
N GLN A 86 -8.09 17.38 -1.75
CA GLN A 86 -7.50 16.62 -0.64
C GLN A 86 -6.79 15.35 -1.13
N VAL A 87 -7.43 14.57 -2.01
CA VAL A 87 -6.82 13.36 -2.61
C VAL A 87 -5.56 13.72 -3.39
N CYS A 88 -5.57 14.80 -4.18
CA CYS A 88 -4.40 15.27 -4.91
C CYS A 88 -3.25 15.69 -3.99
N THR A 89 -3.55 16.37 -2.88
CA THR A 89 -2.55 16.76 -1.88
C THR A 89 -1.88 15.52 -1.27
N LEU A 90 -2.66 14.53 -0.86
CA LEU A 90 -2.13 13.29 -0.30
C LEU A 90 -1.33 12.46 -1.33
N LEU A 91 -1.75 12.44 -2.61
CA LEU A 91 -0.98 11.82 -3.68
C LEU A 91 0.37 12.51 -3.89
N LYS A 92 0.42 13.86 -3.83
CA LYS A 92 1.68 14.63 -3.89
C LYS A 92 2.62 14.30 -2.72
N GLN A 93 2.09 13.98 -1.55
CA GLN A 93 2.84 13.43 -0.41
C GLN A 93 3.20 11.94 -0.58
N LYS A 94 3.09 11.42 -1.80
CA LYS A 94 3.43 10.03 -2.18
C LYS A 94 2.62 8.96 -1.43
N TRP A 95 1.42 9.29 -0.97
CA TRP A 95 0.48 8.31 -0.42
C TRP A 95 -0.11 7.47 -1.54
N SER A 96 -0.26 6.17 -1.30
CA SER A 96 -0.96 5.31 -2.26
C SER A 96 -2.48 5.53 -2.21
N PRO A 97 -3.22 5.27 -3.30
CA PRO A 97 -4.68 5.33 -3.30
C PRO A 97 -5.32 4.50 -2.18
N GLU A 98 -4.74 3.35 -1.80
CA GLU A 98 -5.21 2.52 -0.69
C GLU A 98 -5.01 3.24 0.66
N GLN A 99 -3.85 3.86 0.88
CA GLN A 99 -3.58 4.62 2.10
C GLN A 99 -4.54 5.80 2.25
N ILE A 100 -4.82 6.51 1.16
CA ILE A 100 -5.78 7.62 1.14
C ILE A 100 -7.19 7.12 1.47
N ALA A 101 -7.62 6.02 0.85
CA ALA A 101 -8.95 5.46 1.08
C ALA A 101 -9.17 5.05 2.54
N ILE A 102 -8.21 4.35 3.16
CA ILE A 102 -8.30 3.92 4.56
C ILE A 102 -8.21 5.10 5.52
N TYR A 103 -7.41 6.11 5.22
CA TYR A 103 -7.32 7.36 5.98
C TYR A 103 -8.67 8.10 5.99
N LEU A 104 -9.26 8.33 4.82
CA LEU A 104 -10.56 9.00 4.69
C LEU A 104 -11.68 8.20 5.37
N GLN A 105 -11.64 6.88 5.31
CA GLN A 105 -12.60 6.02 6.01
C GLN A 105 -12.51 6.16 7.53
N ARG A 106 -11.29 6.25 8.06
CA ARG A 106 -11.06 6.40 9.51
C ARG A 106 -11.47 7.77 10.03
N HIS A 107 -11.18 8.86 9.28
CA HIS A 107 -11.45 10.23 9.72
C HIS A 107 -12.88 10.68 9.46
N HIS A 108 -13.58 10.04 8.51
CA HIS A 108 -14.98 10.37 8.16
C HIS A 108 -15.88 9.12 8.24
N PRO A 109 -16.01 8.47 9.42
CA PRO A 109 -16.72 7.19 9.54
C PRO A 109 -18.20 7.30 9.18
N ASN A 110 -18.84 8.45 9.42
CA ASN A 110 -20.28 8.69 9.21
C ASN A 110 -20.59 9.50 7.94
N GLU A 111 -19.57 10.03 7.24
CA GLU A 111 -19.74 10.90 6.08
C GLU A 111 -19.35 10.18 4.79
N SER A 112 -20.32 9.51 4.16
CA SER A 112 -20.05 8.76 2.91
C SER A 112 -19.61 9.66 1.74
N SER A 113 -19.94 10.96 1.76
CA SER A 113 -19.53 11.96 0.78
C SER A 113 -18.03 12.26 0.83
N GLN A 114 -17.42 12.18 2.02
CA GLN A 114 -15.98 12.42 2.23
C GLN A 114 -15.12 11.15 2.08
N ARG A 115 -15.74 10.01 1.79
CA ARG A 115 -15.05 8.74 1.61
C ARG A 115 -15.00 8.32 0.14
N VAL A 116 -13.86 7.82 -0.26
CA VAL A 116 -13.65 7.30 -1.62
C VAL A 116 -12.87 5.99 -1.57
N SER A 117 -13.19 5.03 -2.44
CA SER A 117 -12.44 3.80 -2.56
C SER A 117 -11.15 4.02 -3.38
N HIS A 118 -10.15 3.19 -3.16
CA HIS A 118 -8.90 3.23 -3.94
C HIS A 118 -9.15 3.03 -5.44
N GLU A 119 -10.14 2.18 -5.82
CA GLU A 119 -10.55 2.00 -7.21
C GLU A 119 -11.11 3.29 -7.81
N THR A 120 -11.90 4.06 -7.04
CA THR A 120 -12.42 5.35 -7.53
C THR A 120 -11.28 6.35 -7.75
N ILE A 121 -10.25 6.34 -6.90
CA ILE A 121 -9.06 7.18 -7.08
C ILE A 121 -8.30 6.76 -8.34
N TYR A 122 -8.02 5.46 -8.53
CA TYR A 122 -7.39 4.96 -9.76
C TYR A 122 -8.20 5.35 -11.00
N ASN A 123 -9.50 5.09 -11.00
CA ASN A 123 -10.37 5.41 -12.13
C ASN A 123 -10.38 6.91 -12.43
N ALA A 124 -10.39 7.77 -11.42
CA ALA A 124 -10.33 9.22 -11.63
C ALA A 124 -9.02 9.65 -12.27
N ILE A 125 -7.86 9.13 -11.82
CA ILE A 125 -6.54 9.45 -12.38
C ILE A 125 -6.42 8.96 -13.83
N TYR A 126 -6.80 7.70 -14.09
CA TYR A 126 -6.67 7.13 -15.44
C TYR A 126 -7.70 7.66 -16.44
N ALA A 127 -8.87 8.12 -15.98
CA ALA A 127 -9.89 8.75 -16.82
C ALA A 127 -9.59 10.23 -17.14
N MET A 128 -8.61 10.85 -16.47
CA MET A 128 -8.21 12.23 -16.79
C MET A 128 -7.71 12.35 -18.23
N PRO A 129 -7.96 13.49 -18.90
CA PRO A 129 -7.34 13.82 -20.18
C PRO A 129 -5.82 13.68 -20.11
N ARG A 130 -5.19 13.31 -21.23
CA ARG A 130 -3.73 13.26 -21.31
C ARG A 130 -3.16 14.67 -21.10
N GLY A 131 -2.38 14.88 -20.04
CA GLY A 131 -1.80 16.17 -19.66
C GLY A 131 -0.77 16.00 -18.55
N GLU A 132 -0.11 17.09 -18.15
CA GLU A 132 0.94 17.10 -17.12
C GLU A 132 0.43 16.57 -15.79
N LEU A 133 -0.70 17.06 -15.29
CA LEU A 133 -1.28 16.62 -14.02
C LEU A 133 -1.48 15.09 -13.96
N ARG A 134 -1.97 14.48 -15.05
CA ARG A 134 -2.12 13.01 -15.11
C ARG A 134 -0.79 12.29 -15.06
N LYS A 135 0.22 12.79 -15.78
CA LYS A 135 1.57 12.21 -15.80
C LYS A 135 2.19 12.28 -14.40
N ASP A 136 2.07 13.44 -13.74
CA ASP A 136 2.60 13.66 -12.40
C ASP A 136 1.95 12.73 -11.37
N LEU A 137 0.62 12.62 -11.38
CA LEU A 137 -0.10 11.74 -10.47
C LEU A 137 0.22 10.25 -10.69
N ILE A 138 0.44 9.81 -11.94
CA ILE A 138 0.87 8.44 -12.25
C ILE A 138 2.32 8.21 -11.78
N ALA A 139 3.22 9.18 -11.98
CA ALA A 139 4.63 9.08 -11.54
C ALA A 139 4.76 8.97 -10.00
N LEU A 140 3.85 9.58 -9.25
CA LEU A 140 3.81 9.51 -7.79
C LEU A 140 3.33 8.15 -7.26
N MET A 141 2.72 7.31 -8.09
CA MET A 141 2.27 5.99 -7.66
C MET A 141 3.43 5.00 -7.51
N ARG A 142 3.39 4.19 -6.46
CA ARG A 142 4.47 3.25 -6.04
C ARG A 142 4.94 2.28 -7.13
N ARG A 143 4.10 1.93 -8.12
CA ARG A 143 4.38 0.92 -9.15
C ARG A 143 4.35 1.50 -10.57
N ALA A 144 5.15 2.51 -10.83
CA ALA A 144 5.38 3.02 -12.19
C ALA A 144 6.24 2.09 -13.08
N GLN A 145 6.49 0.84 -12.68
CA GLN A 145 7.39 -0.08 -13.39
C GLN A 145 6.71 -0.83 -14.54
N ALA A 146 7.31 -0.71 -15.73
CA ALA A 146 6.85 -1.36 -16.96
C ALA A 146 7.29 -2.83 -17.13
N LYS A 147 8.26 -3.38 -16.36
CA LYS A 147 8.77 -4.76 -16.53
C LYS A 147 9.23 -5.42 -15.23
N ARG A 148 8.97 -6.73 -15.10
CA ARG A 148 9.46 -7.60 -14.04
C ARG A 148 10.91 -8.01 -14.33
N MET A 149 11.85 -7.70 -13.43
CA MET A 149 13.26 -8.11 -13.55
C MET A 149 13.47 -9.56 -13.09
N PRO A 150 14.26 -10.38 -13.79
CA PRO A 150 14.62 -11.73 -13.33
C PRO A 150 15.51 -11.67 -12.09
N ARG A 151 15.36 -12.65 -11.20
CA ARG A 151 16.24 -12.83 -10.03
C ARG A 151 17.54 -13.48 -10.50
N SER A 152 18.67 -12.73 -10.49
CA SER A 152 20.00 -13.31 -10.68
C SER A 152 20.48 -13.92 -9.36
N ARG A 153 20.93 -15.19 -9.40
CA ARG A 153 21.65 -15.83 -8.31
C ARG A 153 23.13 -15.48 -8.47
N GLY A 154 23.67 -14.67 -7.56
CA GLY A 154 25.12 -14.41 -7.47
C GLY A 154 25.74 -15.33 -6.42
N GLU A 155 26.97 -15.79 -6.64
CA GLU A 155 27.75 -16.54 -5.66
C GLU A 155 28.13 -15.65 -4.46
N GLU A 156 28.01 -16.20 -3.27
CA GLU A 156 28.40 -15.51 -2.03
C GLU A 156 29.90 -15.52 -1.82
N ARG A 157 30.52 -14.33 -1.89
CA ARG A 157 31.91 -14.06 -1.50
C ARG A 157 32.01 -13.28 -0.19
N ARG A 158 31.16 -13.59 0.79
CA ARG A 158 31.12 -12.85 2.07
C ARG A 158 31.91 -13.61 3.12
N GLY A 159 32.80 -12.90 3.84
CA GLY A 159 33.49 -13.45 5.00
C GLY A 159 32.48 -13.85 6.09
N LYS A 160 32.71 -14.96 6.78
CA LYS A 160 31.87 -15.41 7.89
C LYS A 160 32.04 -14.47 9.09
N ILE A 161 30.97 -13.94 9.62
CA ILE A 161 30.92 -13.24 10.90
C ILE A 161 31.04 -14.30 12.01
N THR A 162 31.94 -14.11 12.98
CA THR A 162 32.12 -15.02 14.11
C THR A 162 31.08 -14.76 15.19
N ASP A 163 30.69 -15.79 15.94
CA ASP A 163 29.84 -15.71 17.15
C ASP A 163 28.47 -15.04 16.95
N MET A 164 27.85 -15.27 15.78
CA MET A 164 26.49 -14.82 15.50
C MET A 164 25.48 -15.55 16.37
N VAL A 165 24.56 -14.81 16.98
CA VAL A 165 23.38 -15.38 17.64
C VAL A 165 22.26 -15.50 16.62
N SER A 166 21.77 -16.72 16.41
CA SER A 166 20.72 -17.00 15.43
C SER A 166 19.40 -16.31 15.80
N VAL A 167 18.66 -15.90 14.78
CA VAL A 167 17.29 -15.38 14.90
C VAL A 167 16.34 -16.34 15.64
N HIS A 168 16.64 -17.63 15.65
CA HIS A 168 15.85 -18.65 16.36
C HIS A 168 16.01 -18.59 17.89
N CYS A 169 17.07 -17.93 18.39
CA CYS A 169 17.29 -17.68 19.81
C CYS A 169 16.56 -16.45 20.34
N ARG A 170 15.82 -15.75 19.50
CA ARG A 170 15.01 -14.59 19.95
C ARG A 170 13.89 -15.04 20.88
N PRO A 171 13.56 -14.23 21.91
CA PRO A 171 12.41 -14.50 22.76
C PRO A 171 11.14 -14.76 21.95
N PRO A 172 10.32 -15.77 22.33
CA PRO A 172 9.10 -16.14 21.60
C PRO A 172 8.12 -14.97 21.37
N GLU A 173 8.00 -14.07 22.34
CA GLU A 173 7.13 -12.88 22.29
C GLU A 173 7.45 -11.94 21.14
N THR A 174 8.65 -12.02 20.56
CA THR A 174 9.03 -11.21 19.38
C THR A 174 8.30 -11.65 18.11
N ARG A 175 7.74 -12.87 18.07
CA ARG A 175 7.05 -13.41 16.88
C ARG A 175 5.75 -12.69 16.60
N ASP A 176 4.96 -12.44 17.64
CA ASP A 176 3.61 -11.90 17.50
C ASP A 176 3.57 -10.38 17.33
N ARG A 177 4.74 -9.72 17.43
CA ARG A 177 4.88 -8.25 17.29
C ARG A 177 4.00 -7.47 18.28
N LEU A 178 3.70 -8.06 19.43
CA LEU A 178 2.90 -7.43 20.47
C LEU A 178 3.75 -6.52 21.36
N PHE A 179 5.00 -6.91 21.57
CA PHE A 179 5.94 -6.16 22.42
C PHE A 179 6.79 -5.24 21.55
N PRO A 180 6.90 -3.96 21.89
CA PRO A 180 7.74 -3.01 21.17
C PRO A 180 9.22 -3.17 21.52
N GLY A 181 10.08 -2.46 20.77
CA GLY A 181 11.51 -2.41 21.03
C GLY A 181 12.33 -3.43 20.25
N HIS A 182 11.70 -4.20 19.37
CA HIS A 182 12.38 -5.15 18.49
C HIS A 182 12.55 -4.57 17.10
N TRP A 183 13.80 -4.35 16.70
CA TRP A 183 14.16 -3.68 15.45
C TRP A 183 14.66 -4.65 14.39
N GLU A 184 14.39 -4.33 13.15
CA GLU A 184 15.02 -4.95 11.96
C GLU A 184 15.90 -3.89 11.30
N SER A 185 17.13 -4.25 10.90
CA SER A 185 18.04 -3.33 10.23
C SER A 185 18.54 -3.84 8.89
N ASP A 186 18.92 -2.92 8.02
CA ASP A 186 19.48 -3.20 6.70
C ASP A 186 20.26 -1.99 6.18
N LEU A 187 21.06 -2.17 5.12
CA LEU A 187 21.72 -1.10 4.39
C LEU A 187 21.09 -0.85 3.03
N ILE A 188 20.61 0.36 2.81
CA ILE A 188 20.12 0.85 1.53
C ILE A 188 21.33 1.34 0.71
N LYS A 189 21.85 0.51 -0.20
CA LYS A 189 23.05 0.79 -0.98
C LYS A 189 22.73 1.68 -2.18
N GLY A 190 23.60 2.68 -2.41
CA GLY A 190 23.57 3.61 -3.55
C GLY A 190 24.25 3.06 -4.80
N LYS A 191 24.60 3.96 -5.72
CA LYS A 191 25.27 3.63 -7.00
C LYS A 191 26.60 2.91 -6.75
N GLY A 192 26.77 1.74 -7.37
CA GLY A 192 28.02 0.98 -7.26
C GLY A 192 28.39 0.55 -5.82
N ASN A 193 27.47 0.60 -4.86
CA ASN A 193 27.73 0.41 -3.42
C ASN A 193 28.72 1.44 -2.81
N ALA A 194 28.98 2.56 -3.50
CA ALA A 194 29.89 3.61 -3.03
C ALA A 194 29.30 4.43 -1.88
N SER A 195 27.99 4.50 -1.76
CA SER A 195 27.27 5.15 -0.67
C SER A 195 26.20 4.23 -0.09
N ALA A 196 25.83 4.47 1.18
CA ALA A 196 24.79 3.70 1.84
C ALA A 196 24.08 4.53 2.92
N VAL A 197 22.84 4.17 3.21
CA VAL A 197 22.02 4.68 4.31
C VAL A 197 21.56 3.49 5.13
N GLY A 198 21.73 3.55 6.46
CA GLY A 198 21.18 2.56 7.37
C GLY A 198 19.67 2.71 7.51
N SER A 199 18.95 1.61 7.61
CA SER A 199 17.54 1.60 7.97
C SER A 199 17.31 0.76 9.22
N LEU A 200 16.59 1.31 10.19
CA LEU A 200 16.12 0.66 11.40
C LEU A 200 14.59 0.71 11.39
N VAL A 201 13.93 -0.44 11.46
CA VAL A 201 12.47 -0.51 11.47
C VAL A 201 12.00 -1.26 12.70
N GLU A 202 11.20 -0.60 13.55
CA GLU A 202 10.57 -1.23 14.69
C GLU A 202 9.44 -2.16 14.23
N ARG A 203 9.40 -3.39 14.80
CA ARG A 203 8.59 -4.49 14.27
C ARG A 203 7.11 -4.35 14.57
N SER A 204 6.73 -3.82 15.71
CA SER A 204 5.34 -3.68 16.17
C SER A 204 4.67 -2.47 15.52
N SER A 205 5.28 -1.30 15.64
CA SER A 205 4.77 -0.03 15.11
C SER A 205 5.10 0.21 13.64
N ARG A 206 6.10 -0.47 13.09
CA ARG A 206 6.66 -0.22 11.76
C ARG A 206 7.34 1.15 11.62
N LEU A 207 7.71 1.76 12.75
CA LEU A 207 8.45 3.02 12.76
C LEU A 207 9.79 2.84 12.05
N LEU A 208 10.09 3.75 11.14
CA LEU A 208 11.34 3.80 10.40
C LEU A 208 12.25 4.87 10.98
N ILE A 209 13.51 4.53 11.16
CA ILE A 209 14.61 5.46 11.37
C ILE A 209 15.60 5.26 10.24
N LEU A 210 16.04 6.34 9.60
CA LEU A 210 17.13 6.35 8.63
C LEU A 210 18.39 6.87 9.28
N VAL A 211 19.53 6.28 8.95
CA VAL A 211 20.81 6.57 9.56
C VAL A 211 21.82 6.97 8.51
N HIS A 212 22.33 8.18 8.57
CA HIS A 212 23.41 8.63 7.71
C HIS A 212 24.70 7.85 8.02
N LEU A 213 25.36 7.36 6.99
CA LEU A 213 26.62 6.64 7.09
C LEU A 213 27.73 7.47 6.41
N PRO A 214 28.50 8.24 7.17
CA PRO A 214 29.50 9.15 6.61
C PRO A 214 30.76 8.43 6.11
N GLY A 215 31.53 9.10 5.29
CA GLY A 215 32.88 8.72 4.89
C GLY A 215 32.96 7.86 3.64
N PRO A 216 34.20 7.51 3.22
CA PRO A 216 34.46 6.88 1.92
C PRO A 216 34.09 5.39 1.89
N LYS A 217 33.86 4.76 3.05
CA LYS A 217 33.42 3.35 3.18
C LYS A 217 32.19 3.26 4.09
N PRO A 218 31.04 3.76 3.65
CA PRO A 218 29.84 3.87 4.50
C PRO A 218 29.30 2.51 4.95
N GLY A 219 29.55 1.43 4.23
CA GLY A 219 29.20 0.06 4.61
C GLY A 219 30.30 -0.65 5.44
N SER A 220 31.32 0.03 5.95
CA SER A 220 32.31 -0.60 6.81
C SER A 220 31.73 -0.88 8.20
N ALA A 221 32.20 -1.99 8.83
CA ALA A 221 31.75 -2.35 10.17
C ALA A 221 32.01 -1.25 11.22
N ALA A 222 33.05 -0.44 11.06
CA ALA A 222 33.36 0.67 11.96
C ALA A 222 32.37 1.82 11.80
N THR A 223 32.05 2.24 10.57
CA THR A 223 31.08 3.30 10.29
C THR A 223 29.68 2.89 10.76
N VAL A 224 29.26 1.65 10.47
CA VAL A 224 27.95 1.13 10.87
C VAL A 224 27.86 1.03 12.40
N LEU A 225 28.89 0.52 13.08
CA LEU A 225 28.95 0.46 14.53
C LEU A 225 28.69 1.84 15.14
N GLN A 226 29.46 2.85 14.74
CA GLN A 226 29.34 4.19 15.31
C GLN A 226 27.97 4.80 15.07
N ALA A 227 27.52 4.86 13.80
CA ALA A 227 26.28 5.49 13.43
C ALA A 227 25.04 4.79 14.03
N PHE A 228 25.04 3.45 14.06
CA PHE A 228 23.94 2.70 14.67
C PHE A 228 23.95 2.82 16.19
N THR A 229 25.12 2.83 16.83
CA THR A 229 25.22 3.05 18.30
C THR A 229 24.62 4.39 18.67
N ASP A 230 25.00 5.47 17.99
CA ASP A 230 24.53 6.82 18.30
C ASP A 230 23.02 6.93 18.13
N LYS A 231 22.49 6.40 17.03
CA LYS A 231 21.04 6.44 16.75
C LYS A 231 20.24 5.53 17.70
N LEU A 232 20.74 4.33 18.01
CA LEU A 232 20.06 3.42 18.94
C LEU A 232 20.07 3.98 20.37
N ARG A 233 21.15 4.64 20.80
CA ARG A 233 21.20 5.30 22.12
C ARG A 233 20.18 6.42 22.31
N SER A 234 19.75 7.06 21.22
CA SER A 234 18.69 8.07 21.28
C SER A 234 17.29 7.48 21.51
N ILE A 235 17.13 6.15 21.36
CA ILE A 235 15.87 5.45 21.61
C ILE A 235 15.76 5.13 23.11
N ALA A 236 14.59 5.36 23.71
CA ALA A 236 14.33 5.03 25.12
C ALA A 236 14.56 3.52 25.38
N LEU A 237 15.14 3.18 26.55
CA LEU A 237 15.50 1.81 26.93
C LEU A 237 14.37 0.78 26.73
N PRO A 238 13.12 1.03 27.17
CA PRO A 238 12.04 0.08 26.97
C PRO A 238 11.74 -0.24 25.49
N MET A 239 12.10 0.68 24.59
CA MET A 239 11.91 0.56 23.13
C MET A 239 13.19 0.07 22.42
N ARG A 240 14.18 -0.46 23.14
CA ARG A 240 15.49 -0.88 22.63
C ARG A 240 15.86 -2.26 23.16
N GLN A 241 15.10 -3.29 22.73
CA GLN A 241 15.25 -4.65 23.24
C GLN A 241 16.16 -5.52 22.35
N SER A 242 15.89 -5.55 21.05
CA SER A 242 16.70 -6.36 20.12
C SER A 242 16.82 -5.74 18.74
N LEU A 243 17.89 -6.10 18.04
CA LEU A 243 18.16 -5.76 16.66
C LEU A 243 18.34 -7.05 15.84
N THR A 244 17.66 -7.19 14.73
CA THR A 244 17.82 -8.31 13.80
C THR A 244 18.40 -7.79 12.48
N HIS A 245 19.52 -8.41 12.05
CA HIS A 245 20.22 -8.04 10.82
C HIS A 245 20.45 -9.28 9.95
N ASP A 246 20.84 -9.08 8.67
CA ASP A 246 21.35 -10.19 7.85
C ASP A 246 22.83 -10.49 8.19
N GLN A 247 23.39 -11.50 7.54
CA GLN A 247 24.80 -11.89 7.73
C GLN A 247 25.76 -11.02 6.90
N GLY A 248 25.46 -9.71 6.75
CA GLY A 248 26.33 -8.79 6.03
C GLY A 248 27.58 -8.42 6.81
N GLY A 249 28.73 -8.33 6.15
CA GLY A 249 30.02 -8.00 6.78
C GLY A 249 30.04 -6.63 7.48
N GLU A 250 29.09 -5.76 7.21
CA GLU A 250 28.86 -4.50 7.91
C GLU A 250 28.55 -4.66 9.39
N MET A 251 28.06 -5.85 9.81
CA MET A 251 27.77 -6.19 11.20
C MET A 251 28.87 -7.02 11.87
N ALA A 252 30.09 -7.05 11.31
CA ALA A 252 31.22 -7.81 11.90
C ALA A 252 31.55 -7.38 13.33
N ARG A 253 31.24 -6.13 13.72
CA ARG A 253 31.43 -5.60 15.09
C ARG A 253 30.14 -5.61 15.93
N HIS A 254 29.22 -6.55 15.68
CA HIS A 254 27.92 -6.64 16.34
C HIS A 254 28.01 -6.79 17.87
N LYS A 255 29.05 -7.44 18.41
CA LYS A 255 29.25 -7.55 19.87
C LYS A 255 29.47 -6.21 20.52
N GLU A 256 30.30 -5.37 19.89
CA GLU A 256 30.52 -4.00 20.37
C GLU A 256 29.25 -3.15 20.25
N LEU A 257 28.49 -3.31 19.15
CA LEU A 257 27.19 -2.66 19.00
C LEU A 257 26.23 -3.08 20.12
N ALA A 258 26.15 -4.38 20.41
CA ALA A 258 25.30 -4.92 21.46
C ALA A 258 25.63 -4.31 22.83
N THR A 259 26.91 -4.24 23.16
CA THR A 259 27.40 -3.65 24.42
C THR A 259 27.17 -2.13 24.45
N ASN A 260 27.57 -1.43 23.36
CA ASN A 260 27.55 0.04 23.34
C ASN A 260 26.11 0.59 23.31
N ALA A 261 25.19 -0.09 22.61
CA ALA A 261 23.79 0.32 22.51
C ALA A 261 22.89 -0.33 23.56
N ASN A 262 23.42 -1.26 24.38
CA ASN A 262 22.64 -2.09 25.31
C ASN A 262 21.41 -2.73 24.60
N ILE A 263 21.68 -3.56 23.58
CA ILE A 263 20.66 -4.19 22.75
C ILE A 263 21.10 -5.61 22.33
N ALA A 264 20.19 -6.58 22.36
CA ALA A 264 20.51 -7.92 21.88
C ALA A 264 20.54 -7.96 20.35
N VAL A 265 21.59 -8.53 19.74
CA VAL A 265 21.73 -8.62 18.26
C VAL A 265 21.54 -10.05 17.78
N TYR A 266 20.65 -10.23 16.81
CA TYR A 266 20.33 -11.52 16.20
C TYR A 266 20.55 -11.49 14.68
N PHE A 267 20.92 -12.64 14.11
CA PHE A 267 21.16 -12.76 12.68
C PHE A 267 20.16 -13.69 12.01
N CYS A 268 19.63 -13.24 10.87
CA CYS A 268 18.78 -14.07 10.03
C CYS A 268 19.53 -15.22 9.41
N ASP A 269 18.81 -16.28 9.05
CA ASP A 269 19.37 -17.35 8.25
C ASP A 269 19.78 -16.84 6.85
N PRO A 270 20.79 -17.46 6.23
CA PRO A 270 21.13 -17.14 4.84
C PRO A 270 19.92 -17.26 3.92
N HIS A 271 19.80 -16.35 2.97
CA HIS A 271 18.72 -16.35 1.97
C HIS A 271 17.28 -16.32 2.53
N SER A 272 17.08 -15.88 3.76
CA SER A 272 15.79 -15.84 4.45
C SER A 272 15.23 -14.43 4.63
N PRO A 273 14.92 -13.68 3.54
CA PRO A 273 14.46 -12.29 3.62
C PRO A 273 13.14 -12.14 4.40
N TRP A 274 12.31 -13.20 4.42
CA TRP A 274 11.05 -13.18 5.18
C TRP A 274 11.23 -12.99 6.68
N GLN A 275 12.40 -13.32 7.24
CA GLN A 275 12.73 -13.11 8.65
C GLN A 275 12.89 -11.62 9.00
N ARG A 276 13.08 -10.75 7.98
CA ARG A 276 13.13 -9.27 8.06
C ARG A 276 12.09 -8.60 7.15
N GLY A 277 10.94 -9.23 6.98
CA GLY A 277 9.90 -8.77 6.05
C GLY A 277 9.36 -7.37 6.35
N THR A 278 9.49 -6.87 7.60
CA THR A 278 9.09 -5.50 7.95
C THR A 278 10.05 -4.50 7.34
N ASN A 279 11.34 -4.74 7.47
CA ASN A 279 12.38 -3.88 6.92
C ASN A 279 12.36 -3.90 5.37
N GLU A 280 12.29 -5.09 4.75
CA GLU A 280 12.23 -5.22 3.29
C GLU A 280 11.06 -4.43 2.68
N ASN A 281 9.87 -4.56 3.27
CA ASN A 281 8.70 -3.80 2.80
C ASN A 281 8.88 -2.29 2.99
N THR A 282 9.45 -1.85 4.11
CA THR A 282 9.68 -0.44 4.42
C THR A 282 10.78 0.14 3.52
N ASN A 283 11.87 -0.59 3.27
CA ASN A 283 12.91 -0.20 2.31
C ASN A 283 12.34 -0.02 0.90
N GLY A 284 11.32 -0.81 0.52
CA GLY A 284 10.56 -0.59 -0.72
C GLY A 284 9.84 0.76 -0.78
N LEU A 285 9.45 1.36 0.35
CA LEU A 285 8.89 2.71 0.40
C LEU A 285 9.99 3.78 0.39
N VAL A 286 11.07 3.55 1.13
CA VAL A 286 12.24 4.45 1.12
C VAL A 286 12.80 4.63 -0.29
N ARG A 287 12.74 3.60 -1.14
CA ARG A 287 13.16 3.66 -2.53
C ARG A 287 12.35 4.62 -3.42
N GLN A 288 11.23 5.15 -2.94
CA GLN A 288 10.52 6.26 -3.60
C GLN A 288 11.27 7.61 -3.44
N TYR A 289 12.13 7.73 -2.41
CA TYR A 289 12.93 8.92 -2.11
C TYR A 289 14.40 8.71 -2.46
N LEU A 290 14.90 7.50 -2.22
CA LEU A 290 16.28 7.08 -2.46
C LEU A 290 16.29 6.02 -3.58
N PRO A 291 16.13 6.40 -4.87
CA PRO A 291 16.08 5.45 -5.99
C PRO A 291 17.35 4.60 -6.09
N LYS A 292 17.22 3.39 -6.66
CA LYS A 292 18.40 2.57 -6.96
C LYS A 292 19.30 3.25 -7.97
N GLY A 293 20.62 3.18 -7.76
CA GLY A 293 21.60 3.76 -8.69
C GLY A 293 21.86 5.25 -8.50
N THR A 294 21.29 5.89 -7.47
CA THR A 294 21.64 7.26 -7.06
C THR A 294 22.75 7.26 -6.03
N ASP A 295 23.49 8.37 -5.97
CA ASP A 295 24.45 8.60 -4.89
C ASP A 295 23.68 9.04 -3.63
N LEU A 296 23.91 8.35 -2.53
CA LEU A 296 23.23 8.60 -1.25
C LEU A 296 24.11 9.39 -0.27
N SER A 297 25.36 9.68 -0.63
CA SER A 297 26.30 10.45 0.24
C SER A 297 25.92 11.92 0.38
N SER A 298 25.15 12.44 -0.56
CA SER A 298 24.66 13.83 -0.58
C SER A 298 23.54 14.12 0.42
N TYR A 299 22.93 13.08 1.00
CA TYR A 299 21.83 13.26 1.97
C TYR A 299 22.36 13.51 3.37
N SER A 300 21.99 14.63 3.98
CA SER A 300 22.26 14.88 5.40
C SER A 300 21.34 14.04 6.31
N GLN A 301 21.67 13.96 7.61
CA GLN A 301 20.82 13.25 8.57
C GLN A 301 19.44 13.91 8.68
N GLU A 302 19.36 15.24 8.63
CA GLU A 302 18.08 15.99 8.68
C GLU A 302 17.19 15.68 7.50
N GLN A 303 17.77 15.54 6.29
CA GLN A 303 17.02 15.15 5.08
C GLN A 303 16.50 13.70 5.19
N LEU A 304 17.30 12.81 5.76
CA LEU A 304 16.90 11.43 6.01
C LEU A 304 15.81 11.35 7.08
N ASP A 305 15.91 12.13 8.15
CA ASP A 305 14.87 12.20 9.18
C ASP A 305 13.57 12.76 8.61
N ALA A 306 13.58 13.78 7.74
CA ALA A 306 12.41 14.29 7.05
C ALA A 306 11.74 13.22 6.15
N ILE A 307 12.54 12.42 5.41
CA ILE A 307 12.03 11.29 4.63
C ILE A 307 11.38 10.24 5.54
N ALA A 308 12.02 9.91 6.66
CA ALA A 308 11.50 8.95 7.62
C ALA A 308 10.16 9.44 8.22
N ASP A 309 10.08 10.72 8.57
CA ASP A 309 8.87 11.35 9.11
C ASP A 309 7.70 11.30 8.10
N GLU A 310 7.95 11.62 6.83
CA GLU A 310 6.91 11.48 5.80
C GLU A 310 6.39 10.05 5.70
N ILE A 311 7.27 9.03 5.76
CA ILE A 311 6.90 7.62 5.69
C ILE A 311 6.18 7.18 6.98
N ASN A 312 6.61 7.67 8.14
CA ASN A 312 6.07 7.34 9.46
C ASN A 312 4.69 7.94 9.70
N ASN A 313 4.34 9.01 9.01
CA ASN A 313 3.01 9.63 9.08
C ASN A 313 1.97 8.99 8.13
N ARG A 314 2.39 8.07 7.23
CA ARG A 314 1.45 7.41 6.31
C ARG A 314 0.69 6.29 7.02
N PRO A 315 -0.64 6.22 6.89
CA PRO A 315 -1.43 5.14 7.47
C PRO A 315 -1.05 3.79 6.86
N ARG A 316 -1.11 2.74 7.69
CA ARG A 316 -0.82 1.37 7.27
C ARG A 316 -2.04 0.50 7.45
N LYS A 317 -2.40 -0.27 6.42
CA LYS A 317 -3.46 -1.26 6.49
C LYS A 317 -3.21 -2.28 7.61
N THR A 318 -1.96 -2.71 7.77
CA THR A 318 -1.53 -3.67 8.80
C THR A 318 -1.54 -3.09 10.22
N LEU A 319 -1.74 -1.80 10.38
CA LEU A 319 -1.89 -1.08 11.64
C LEU A 319 -3.32 -0.50 11.79
N ASN A 320 -4.31 -1.11 11.16
CA ASN A 320 -5.71 -0.67 11.21
C ASN A 320 -5.90 0.81 10.87
N ALA A 321 -5.25 1.28 9.80
CA ALA A 321 -5.24 2.66 9.34
C ALA A 321 -4.53 3.66 10.26
N TYR A 322 -3.85 3.21 11.31
CA TYR A 322 -2.94 4.07 12.07
C TYR A 322 -1.61 4.24 11.34
N SER A 323 -0.95 5.36 11.56
CA SER A 323 0.42 5.58 11.10
C SER A 323 1.43 4.91 12.04
N PRO A 324 2.64 4.54 11.56
CA PRO A 324 3.73 4.07 12.40
C PRO A 324 4.00 4.97 13.60
N LEU A 325 3.99 6.28 13.39
CA LEU A 325 4.26 7.25 14.46
C LEU A 325 3.16 7.27 15.53
N GLU A 326 1.88 7.18 15.14
CA GLU A 326 0.76 7.08 16.08
C GLU A 326 0.89 5.82 16.95
N VAL A 327 1.16 4.67 16.31
CA VAL A 327 1.29 3.39 17.04
C VAL A 327 2.49 3.43 17.98
N TYR A 328 3.63 3.96 17.53
CA TYR A 328 4.84 4.06 18.35
C TYR A 328 4.63 4.95 19.59
N ARG A 329 3.98 6.11 19.42
CA ARG A 329 3.63 7.00 20.54
C ARG A 329 2.72 6.32 21.55
N ASN A 330 1.71 5.58 21.09
CA ASN A 330 0.80 4.84 21.95
C ASN A 330 1.54 3.74 22.73
N LEU A 331 2.49 3.05 22.10
CA LEU A 331 3.31 2.03 22.76
C LEU A 331 4.22 2.65 23.83
N LEU A 332 4.81 3.82 23.58
CA LEU A 332 5.58 4.54 24.58
C LEU A 332 4.75 4.93 25.81
N ILE A 333 3.56 5.49 25.58
CA ILE A 333 2.65 5.90 26.68
C ILE A 333 2.26 4.67 27.52
N ASN A 334 1.88 3.58 26.89
CA ASN A 334 1.46 2.36 27.58
C ASN A 334 2.59 1.69 28.37
N HIS A 335 3.84 1.78 27.88
CA HIS A 335 5.01 1.27 28.60
C HIS A 335 5.37 2.13 29.81
N HIS A 336 5.14 3.45 29.75
CA HIS A 336 5.32 4.32 30.91
C HIS A 336 4.18 4.20 31.93
N ALA A 337 2.98 3.78 31.49
CA ALA A 337 1.81 3.60 32.34
C ALA A 337 1.71 2.20 33.00
N ALA A 338 2.52 1.23 32.53
CA ALA A 338 2.56 -0.08 33.17
C ALA A 338 3.26 0.05 34.54
N PRO A 339 2.58 -0.27 35.69
CA PRO A 339 3.24 -0.28 36.98
C PRO A 339 4.38 -1.30 36.93
N ALA A 340 5.52 -0.94 37.48
CA ALA A 340 6.60 -1.88 37.72
C ALA A 340 6.02 -3.02 38.57
N ILE A 341 5.78 -4.17 37.97
CA ILE A 341 5.49 -5.39 38.70
C ILE A 341 6.80 -5.74 39.41
N ILE A 342 6.87 -5.33 40.65
CA ILE A 342 7.94 -5.71 41.59
C ILE A 342 7.87 -7.22 41.74
N GLN A 343 8.90 -7.92 41.29
CA GLN A 343 9.20 -9.27 41.74
C GLN A 343 10.00 -9.22 43.02
#